data_8a66e7cbeac28050bafcf7ff0163ec68
#
_entry.id   8a66e7cbeac28050bafcf7ff0163ec68
#
_cell.length_a   1.000
_cell.length_b   1.000
_cell.length_c   1.000
_cell.angle_alpha   90.00
_cell.angle_beta   90.00
_cell.angle_gamma   90.00
#
_symmetry.space_group_name_H-M   'P 1'
#
loop_
_entity.id
_entity.type
_entity.pdbx_description
1 polymer ?
#
loop_
_entity_poly.entity_id
_entity_poly.type
_entity_poly.pdbx_seq_one_letter_code
_entity_poly.pdbx_strand_id
1 'polypeptide(L)'
;GGPLLGGFLADHVGLRMVFFITAILLTISFLVTLFLIKEGVRPQVSKSERLTGKQVFASLPYPGLVISLFFTTLVIQLCNGSIGPILALFIKSMAPDSNNIAFLAGMIAAVPGVSALISAPRLGKLGDRIGTSRILLATLCCAVVMFFAMSFVTTPLQLGTLRFLLGFADGAMLPAVQTLLLKYSSDSVT
;
A
#
# COMPACT_ATOMS: atom_id res chain seq x y z
N GLY A 1 -0.90 11.27 -3.90
CA GLY A 1 -0.48 12.69 -3.88
C GLY A 1 0.89 12.90 -3.24
N GLY A 2 1.25 12.17 -2.15
CA GLY A 2 2.50 12.40 -1.39
C GLY A 2 3.77 12.38 -2.24
N PRO A 3 4.05 11.33 -3.02
CA PRO A 3 5.27 11.27 -3.82
C PRO A 3 5.38 12.39 -4.87
N LEU A 4 4.27 12.81 -5.46
CA LEU A 4 4.24 13.88 -6.45
C LEU A 4 4.57 15.25 -5.81
N LEU A 5 3.92 15.56 -4.70
CA LEU A 5 4.18 16.79 -3.95
C LEU A 5 5.61 16.79 -3.38
N GLY A 6 6.05 15.65 -2.83
CA GLY A 6 7.40 15.50 -2.30
C GLY A 6 8.47 15.68 -3.37
N GLY A 7 8.29 15.09 -4.56
CA GLY A 7 9.21 15.25 -5.68
C GLY A 7 9.27 16.70 -6.20
N PHE A 8 8.11 17.34 -6.35
CA PHE A 8 8.03 18.76 -6.76
C PHE A 8 8.74 19.68 -5.76
N LEU A 9 8.45 19.51 -4.47
CA LEU A 9 9.08 20.30 -3.41
C LEU A 9 10.59 20.04 -3.33
N ALA A 10 11.02 18.79 -3.49
CA ALA A 10 12.43 18.42 -3.43
C ALA A 10 13.26 19.15 -4.51
N ASP A 11 12.73 19.26 -5.73
CA ASP A 11 13.42 19.92 -6.84
C ASP A 11 13.42 21.45 -6.71
N HIS A 12 12.40 22.08 -6.07
CA HIS A 12 12.27 23.55 -5.99
C HIS A 12 12.81 24.14 -4.69
N VAL A 13 12.62 23.45 -3.56
CA VAL A 13 12.91 24.00 -2.21
C VAL A 13 14.02 23.22 -1.50
N GLY A 14 14.41 22.07 -2.05
CA GLY A 14 15.43 21.18 -1.52
C GLY A 14 14.91 20.17 -0.50
N LEU A 15 15.63 19.05 -0.39
CA LEU A 15 15.23 17.90 0.41
C LEU A 15 15.00 18.22 1.90
N ARG A 16 15.81 19.10 2.49
CA ARG A 16 15.67 19.47 3.91
C ARG A 16 14.34 20.16 4.21
N MET A 17 13.89 21.05 3.32
CA MET A 17 12.63 21.76 3.49
C MET A 17 11.42 20.84 3.35
N VAL A 18 11.51 19.78 2.55
CA VAL A 18 10.46 18.76 2.45
C VAL A 18 10.21 18.10 3.81
N PHE A 19 11.29 17.76 4.54
CA PHE A 19 11.17 17.20 5.89
C PHE A 19 10.54 18.19 6.88
N PHE A 20 10.90 19.48 6.84
CA PHE A 20 10.29 20.51 7.68
C PHE A 20 8.79 20.66 7.39
N ILE A 21 8.40 20.74 6.13
CA ILE A 21 6.99 20.84 5.74
C ILE A 21 6.22 19.61 6.22
N THR A 22 6.79 18.41 6.03
CA THR A 22 6.16 17.17 6.50
C THR A 22 6.02 17.15 8.03
N ALA A 23 7.04 17.60 8.76
CA ALA A 23 6.99 17.70 10.22
C ALA A 23 5.88 18.66 10.70
N ILE A 24 5.73 19.81 10.04
CA ILE A 24 4.66 20.76 10.34
C ILE A 24 3.29 20.15 10.09
N LEU A 25 3.09 19.49 8.94
CA LEU A 25 1.82 18.83 8.61
C LEU A 25 1.46 17.73 9.62
N LEU A 26 2.45 16.91 10.03
CA LEU A 26 2.25 15.89 11.05
C LEU A 26 1.93 16.50 12.41
N THR A 27 2.58 17.62 12.80
CA THR A 27 2.29 18.33 14.05
C THR A 27 0.87 18.88 14.03
N ILE A 28 0.44 19.50 12.93
CA ILE A 28 -0.95 19.97 12.78
C ILE A 28 -1.93 18.80 12.91
N SER A 29 -1.67 17.68 12.22
CA SER A 29 -2.50 16.49 12.29
C SER A 29 -2.57 15.93 13.71
N PHE A 30 -1.43 15.89 14.44
CA PHE A 30 -1.37 15.48 15.83
C PHE A 30 -2.22 16.38 16.73
N LEU A 31 -2.10 17.69 16.61
CA LEU A 31 -2.88 18.65 17.39
C LEU A 31 -4.38 18.52 17.09
N VAL A 32 -4.76 18.41 15.82
CA VAL A 32 -6.15 18.17 15.41
C VAL A 32 -6.69 16.90 16.06
N THR A 33 -5.93 15.83 16.01
CA THR A 33 -6.30 14.54 16.62
C THR A 33 -6.46 14.69 18.15
N LEU A 34 -5.51 15.36 18.79
CA LEU A 34 -5.52 15.56 20.25
C LEU A 34 -6.74 16.35 20.73
N PHE A 35 -7.13 17.41 20.01
CA PHE A 35 -8.20 18.32 20.45
C PHE A 35 -9.58 17.93 19.92
N LEU A 36 -9.69 17.32 18.74
CA LEU A 36 -10.98 17.00 18.11
C LEU A 36 -11.45 15.57 18.38
N ILE A 37 -10.53 14.62 18.54
CA ILE A 37 -10.92 13.23 18.79
C ILE A 37 -11.12 13.06 20.30
N LYS A 38 -12.38 13.20 20.73
CA LYS A 38 -12.80 12.69 22.05
C LYS A 38 -13.00 11.19 21.92
N GLU A 39 -12.21 10.39 22.64
CA GLU A 39 -12.45 8.95 22.73
C GLU A 39 -13.89 8.74 23.24
N GLY A 40 -14.78 8.32 22.32
CA GLY A 40 -16.08 7.76 22.71
C GLY A 40 -15.83 6.55 23.59
N VAL A 41 -16.78 6.28 24.48
CA VAL A 41 -16.80 5.21 25.48
C VAL A 41 -16.00 3.99 24.99
N ARG A 42 -14.90 3.69 25.69
CA ARG A 42 -14.18 2.43 25.50
C ARG A 42 -15.21 1.31 25.65
N PRO A 43 -15.44 0.45 24.64
CA PRO A 43 -16.23 -0.73 24.88
C PRO A 43 -15.56 -1.42 26.06
N GLN A 44 -16.31 -1.65 27.16
CA GLN A 44 -15.81 -2.42 28.27
C GLN A 44 -15.57 -3.84 27.71
N VAL A 45 -14.32 -4.06 27.29
CA VAL A 45 -13.84 -5.40 27.05
C VAL A 45 -13.97 -6.10 28.40
N SER A 46 -15.02 -6.92 28.51
CA SER A 46 -15.22 -7.82 29.65
C SER A 46 -13.85 -8.43 29.95
N LYS A 47 -13.50 -8.52 31.23
CA LYS A 47 -12.29 -9.15 31.73
C LYS A 47 -12.27 -10.68 31.48
N SER A 48 -12.97 -11.18 30.46
CA SER A 48 -12.89 -12.56 30.05
C SER A 48 -11.49 -12.79 29.46
N GLU A 49 -10.69 -13.45 30.25
CA GLU A 49 -9.42 -14.09 29.94
C GLU A 49 -8.64 -13.48 28.77
N ARG A 50 -7.59 -12.73 29.09
CA ARG A 50 -6.59 -12.34 28.09
C ARG A 50 -5.93 -13.60 27.57
N LEU A 51 -6.48 -14.14 26.49
CA LEU A 51 -5.90 -15.28 25.80
C LEU A 51 -4.45 -14.93 25.45
N THR A 52 -3.52 -15.78 25.86
CA THR A 52 -2.12 -15.66 25.45
C THR A 52 -2.05 -15.82 23.93
N GLY A 53 -1.13 -15.10 23.23
CA GLY A 53 -1.02 -15.18 21.77
C GLY A 53 -0.97 -16.62 21.21
N LYS A 54 -0.39 -17.59 21.98
CA LYS A 54 -0.43 -19.01 21.63
C LYS A 54 -1.84 -19.61 21.68
N GLN A 55 -2.66 -19.21 22.64
CA GLN A 55 -4.05 -19.66 22.77
C GLN A 55 -4.93 -19.07 21.66
N VAL A 56 -4.74 -17.78 21.33
CA VAL A 56 -5.41 -17.16 20.19
C VAL A 56 -5.04 -17.87 18.89
N PHE A 57 -3.77 -18.20 18.72
CA PHE A 57 -3.31 -18.92 17.53
C PHE A 57 -3.84 -20.36 17.44
N ALA A 58 -3.95 -21.03 18.57
CA ALA A 58 -4.50 -22.40 18.67
C ALA A 58 -6.03 -22.42 18.47
N SER A 59 -6.73 -21.30 18.76
CA SER A 59 -8.18 -21.19 18.57
C SER A 59 -8.58 -20.85 17.13
N LEU A 60 -7.62 -20.50 16.25
CA LEU A 60 -7.91 -20.20 14.85
C LEU A 60 -8.32 -21.49 14.10
N PRO A 61 -9.45 -21.47 13.36
CA PRO A 61 -9.91 -22.66 12.62
C PRO A 61 -8.93 -23.05 11.48
N TYR A 62 -8.17 -22.08 10.94
CA TYR A 62 -7.21 -22.29 9.85
C TYR A 62 -5.91 -21.51 10.08
N PRO A 63 -5.04 -21.89 11.05
CA PRO A 63 -3.85 -21.11 11.39
C PRO A 63 -2.85 -21.01 10.22
N GLY A 64 -2.72 -22.05 9.40
CA GLY A 64 -1.86 -22.04 8.21
C GLY A 64 -2.29 -21.01 7.16
N LEU A 65 -3.59 -20.81 6.97
CA LEU A 65 -4.13 -19.83 6.04
C LEU A 65 -3.86 -18.40 6.54
N VAL A 66 -4.03 -18.15 7.83
CA VAL A 66 -3.73 -16.85 8.44
C VAL A 66 -2.24 -16.50 8.29
N ILE A 67 -1.35 -17.46 8.55
CA ILE A 67 0.10 -17.27 8.33
C ILE A 67 0.40 -16.95 6.86
N SER A 68 -0.21 -17.69 5.92
CA SER A 68 0.02 -17.46 4.49
C SER A 68 -0.45 -16.07 4.05
N LEU A 69 -1.55 -15.57 4.60
CA LEU A 69 -2.04 -14.21 4.34
C LEU A 69 -1.10 -13.14 4.92
N PHE A 70 -0.56 -13.34 6.12
CA PHE A 70 0.46 -12.46 6.68
C PHE A 70 1.74 -12.45 5.83
N PHE A 71 2.19 -13.64 5.39
CA PHE A 71 3.34 -13.74 4.50
C PHE A 71 3.07 -13.05 3.16
N THR A 72 1.89 -13.21 2.59
CA THR A 72 1.47 -12.50 1.37
C THR A 72 1.52 -10.99 1.56
N THR A 73 1.00 -10.49 2.70
CA THR A 73 1.08 -9.05 3.03
C THR A 73 2.52 -8.58 3.13
N LEU A 74 3.38 -9.34 3.81
CA LEU A 74 4.81 -9.05 3.93
C LEU A 74 5.46 -8.91 2.54
N VAL A 75 5.23 -9.87 1.66
CA VAL A 75 5.79 -9.86 0.29
C VAL A 75 5.28 -8.66 -0.50
N ILE A 76 3.97 -8.37 -0.47
CA ILE A 76 3.39 -7.19 -1.12
C ILE A 76 4.08 -5.91 -0.62
N GLN A 77 4.23 -5.76 0.70
CA GLN A 77 4.85 -4.57 1.29
C GLN A 77 6.34 -4.46 0.97
N LEU A 78 7.07 -5.57 0.94
CA LEU A 78 8.48 -5.60 0.51
C LEU A 78 8.62 -5.19 -0.96
N CYS A 79 7.79 -5.73 -1.85
CA CYS A 79 7.81 -5.37 -3.27
C CYS A 79 7.51 -3.88 -3.48
N ASN A 80 6.44 -3.38 -2.86
CA ASN A 80 6.07 -1.96 -2.99
C ASN A 80 7.09 -1.02 -2.33
N GLY A 81 7.64 -1.39 -1.18
CA GLY A 81 8.63 -0.60 -0.45
C GLY A 81 10.00 -0.53 -1.14
N SER A 82 10.41 -1.59 -1.83
CA SER A 82 11.70 -1.65 -2.52
C SER A 82 11.79 -0.70 -3.72
N ILE A 83 10.66 -0.37 -4.34
CA ILE A 83 10.63 0.46 -5.55
C ILE A 83 11.00 1.91 -5.24
N GLY A 84 10.54 2.46 -4.11
CA GLY A 84 10.74 3.87 -3.77
C GLY A 84 12.20 4.34 -3.84
N PRO A 85 13.13 3.68 -3.14
CA PRO A 85 14.54 4.06 -3.15
C PRO A 85 15.21 3.90 -4.52
N ILE A 86 14.78 2.90 -5.30
CA ILE A 86 15.39 2.57 -6.59
C ILE A 86 14.87 3.46 -7.71
N LEU A 87 13.63 3.95 -7.59
CA LEU A 87 12.92 4.65 -8.67
C LEU A 87 13.68 5.88 -9.18
N ALA A 88 14.18 6.72 -8.28
CA ALA A 88 14.92 7.93 -8.66
C ALA A 88 16.24 7.59 -9.39
N LEU A 89 16.96 6.57 -8.92
CA LEU A 89 18.20 6.10 -9.56
C LEU A 89 17.92 5.47 -10.92
N PHE A 90 16.83 4.69 -11.02
CA PHE A 90 16.42 4.05 -12.27
C PHE A 90 15.99 5.08 -13.32
N ILE A 91 15.26 6.12 -12.93
CA ILE A 91 14.89 7.22 -13.82
C ILE A 91 16.14 8.01 -14.24
N LYS A 92 17.08 8.26 -13.32
CA LYS A 92 18.34 8.93 -13.65
C LYS A 92 19.17 8.15 -14.68
N SER A 93 19.14 6.82 -14.64
CA SER A 93 19.85 6.00 -15.64
C SER A 93 19.20 6.05 -17.02
N MET A 94 17.87 6.27 -17.09
CA MET A 94 17.13 6.36 -18.36
C MET A 94 17.11 7.77 -18.96
N ALA A 95 17.21 8.81 -18.12
CA ALA A 95 17.12 10.21 -18.53
C ALA A 95 18.17 11.05 -17.79
N PRO A 96 19.48 10.87 -18.07
CA PRO A 96 20.57 11.50 -17.33
C PRO A 96 20.58 13.04 -17.47
N ASP A 97 20.06 13.56 -18.57
CA ASP A 97 20.03 15.00 -18.86
C ASP A 97 18.79 15.75 -18.28
N SER A 98 17.95 15.03 -17.53
CA SER A 98 16.75 15.63 -16.95
C SER A 98 17.10 16.46 -15.71
N ASN A 99 16.72 17.75 -15.71
CA ASN A 99 16.92 18.65 -14.57
C ASN A 99 15.94 18.39 -13.40
N ASN A 100 14.84 17.67 -13.62
CA ASN A 100 13.75 17.47 -12.65
C ASN A 100 13.54 15.97 -12.32
N ILE A 101 14.62 15.27 -11.97
CA ILE A 101 14.58 13.81 -11.72
C ILE A 101 13.68 13.49 -10.53
N ALA A 102 13.72 14.28 -9.44
CA ALA A 102 12.89 14.02 -8.26
C ALA A 102 11.40 14.24 -8.55
N PHE A 103 11.04 15.27 -9.32
CA PHE A 103 9.67 15.47 -9.76
C PHE A 103 9.17 14.33 -10.66
N LEU A 104 9.97 13.90 -11.63
CA LEU A 104 9.63 12.80 -12.53
C LEU A 104 9.47 11.48 -11.76
N ALA A 105 10.36 11.21 -10.81
CA ALA A 105 10.27 10.07 -9.91
C ALA A 105 9.02 10.14 -9.04
N GLY A 106 8.71 11.31 -8.48
CA GLY A 106 7.51 11.56 -7.69
C GLY A 106 6.23 11.37 -8.49
N MET A 107 6.22 11.82 -9.75
CA MET A 107 5.09 11.64 -10.67
C MET A 107 4.85 10.15 -10.95
N ILE A 108 5.90 9.42 -11.35
CA ILE A 108 5.81 7.99 -11.64
C ILE A 108 5.47 7.18 -10.37
N ALA A 109 5.95 7.59 -9.19
CA ALA A 109 5.58 6.97 -7.92
C ALA A 109 4.12 7.21 -7.52
N ALA A 110 3.52 8.33 -7.94
CA ALA A 110 2.14 8.67 -7.63
C ALA A 110 1.11 7.97 -8.53
N VAL A 111 1.51 7.61 -9.75
CA VAL A 111 0.65 7.02 -10.78
C VAL A 111 -0.12 5.77 -10.29
N PRO A 112 0.49 4.79 -9.59
CA PRO A 112 -0.25 3.65 -9.07
C PRO A 112 -1.35 4.04 -8.09
N GLY A 113 -1.13 5.07 -7.29
CA GLY A 113 -2.14 5.57 -6.35
C GLY A 113 -3.38 6.12 -7.06
N VAL A 114 -3.21 6.80 -8.19
CA VAL A 114 -4.34 7.30 -8.99
C VAL A 114 -5.16 6.16 -9.58
N SER A 115 -4.49 5.18 -10.18
CA SER A 115 -5.18 4.01 -10.74
C SER A 115 -5.84 3.14 -9.66
N ALA A 116 -5.21 3.02 -8.48
CA ALA A 116 -5.78 2.31 -7.34
C ALA A 116 -7.08 2.96 -6.84
N LEU A 117 -7.18 4.29 -6.80
CA LEU A 117 -8.41 5.01 -6.43
C LEU A 117 -9.58 4.66 -7.37
N ILE A 118 -9.29 4.47 -8.65
CA ILE A 118 -10.30 4.12 -9.67
C ILE A 118 -10.68 2.63 -9.57
N SER A 119 -9.69 1.77 -9.32
CA SER A 119 -9.87 0.31 -9.35
C SER A 119 -10.43 -0.26 -8.04
N ALA A 120 -10.05 0.30 -6.88
CA ALA A 120 -10.40 -0.25 -5.58
C ALA A 120 -11.92 -0.48 -5.39
N PRO A 121 -12.82 0.49 -5.67
CA PRO A 121 -14.25 0.27 -5.49
C PRO A 121 -14.82 -0.74 -6.49
N ARG A 122 -14.26 -0.84 -7.71
CA ARG A 122 -14.71 -1.79 -8.73
C ARG A 122 -14.27 -3.20 -8.41
N LEU A 123 -13.00 -3.38 -8.07
CA LEU A 123 -12.44 -4.69 -7.73
C LEU A 123 -12.96 -5.18 -6.37
N GLY A 124 -13.26 -4.28 -5.42
CA GLY A 124 -13.95 -4.62 -4.18
C GLY A 124 -15.32 -5.24 -4.46
N LYS A 125 -16.18 -4.55 -5.22
CA LYS A 125 -17.50 -5.08 -5.62
C LYS A 125 -17.40 -6.38 -6.43
N LEU A 126 -16.39 -6.52 -7.25
CA LEU A 126 -16.14 -7.76 -7.99
C LEU A 126 -15.73 -8.89 -7.04
N GLY A 127 -14.88 -8.59 -6.04
CA GLY A 127 -14.49 -9.52 -4.99
C GLY A 127 -15.68 -10.07 -4.19
N ASP A 128 -16.66 -9.22 -3.89
CA ASP A 128 -17.89 -9.62 -3.21
C ASP A 128 -18.73 -10.60 -4.06
N ARG A 129 -18.70 -10.46 -5.40
CA ARG A 129 -19.46 -11.31 -6.33
C ARG A 129 -18.81 -12.63 -6.66
N ILE A 130 -17.51 -12.63 -7.00
CA ILE A 130 -16.79 -13.81 -7.50
C ILE A 130 -15.88 -14.47 -6.45
N GLY A 131 -15.75 -13.82 -5.29
CA GLY A 131 -14.92 -14.28 -4.17
C GLY A 131 -13.59 -13.53 -4.05
N THR A 132 -13.33 -13.01 -2.85
CA THR A 132 -12.14 -12.21 -2.52
C THR A 132 -10.84 -12.96 -2.79
N SER A 133 -10.78 -14.27 -2.55
CA SER A 133 -9.59 -15.10 -2.82
C SER A 133 -9.22 -15.14 -4.31
N ARG A 134 -10.23 -15.18 -5.19
CA ARG A 134 -10.00 -15.18 -6.64
C ARG A 134 -9.47 -13.83 -7.12
N ILE A 135 -9.99 -12.74 -6.58
CA ILE A 135 -9.47 -11.39 -6.88
C ILE A 135 -8.04 -11.26 -6.39
N LEU A 136 -7.72 -11.71 -5.18
CA LEU A 136 -6.36 -11.68 -4.65
C LEU A 136 -5.39 -12.46 -5.57
N LEU A 137 -5.74 -13.66 -5.99
CA LEU A 137 -4.91 -14.45 -6.91
C LEU A 137 -4.73 -13.74 -8.26
N ALA A 138 -5.81 -13.22 -8.85
CA ALA A 138 -5.75 -12.52 -10.13
C ALA A 138 -4.88 -11.25 -10.06
N THR A 139 -4.99 -10.47 -8.98
CA THR A 139 -4.18 -9.25 -8.79
C THR A 139 -2.72 -9.58 -8.51
N LEU A 140 -2.42 -10.66 -7.77
CA LEU A 140 -1.05 -11.13 -7.58
C LEU A 140 -0.42 -11.60 -8.89
N CYS A 141 -1.14 -12.39 -9.70
CA CYS A 141 -0.66 -12.78 -11.03
C CYS A 141 -0.41 -11.57 -11.93
N CYS A 142 -1.33 -10.59 -11.93
CA CYS A 142 -1.14 -9.34 -12.67
C CYS A 142 0.12 -8.60 -12.19
N ALA A 143 0.33 -8.50 -10.88
CA ALA A 143 1.51 -7.85 -10.32
C ALA A 143 2.81 -8.54 -10.77
N VAL A 144 2.87 -9.88 -10.73
CA VAL A 144 4.05 -10.65 -11.21
C VAL A 144 4.35 -10.30 -12.67
N VAL A 145 3.34 -10.30 -13.54
CA VAL A 145 3.52 -9.96 -14.96
C VAL A 145 4.00 -8.53 -15.13
N MET A 146 3.43 -7.57 -14.36
CA MET A 146 3.83 -6.16 -14.45
C MET A 146 5.26 -5.95 -13.94
N PHE A 147 5.66 -6.55 -12.83
CA PHE A 147 7.03 -6.47 -12.32
C PHE A 147 8.04 -7.10 -13.29
N PHE A 148 7.68 -8.23 -13.89
CA PHE A 148 8.51 -8.86 -14.93
C PHE A 148 8.67 -7.94 -16.14
N ALA A 149 7.58 -7.35 -16.61
CA ALA A 149 7.63 -6.39 -17.73
C ALA A 149 8.46 -5.14 -17.40
N MET A 150 8.41 -4.67 -16.14
CA MET A 150 9.23 -3.52 -15.71
C MET A 150 10.74 -3.77 -15.79
N SER A 151 11.20 -5.02 -15.77
CA SER A 151 12.63 -5.34 -15.91
C SER A 151 13.18 -5.05 -17.31
N PHE A 152 12.33 -4.93 -18.31
CA PHE A 152 12.70 -4.64 -19.72
C PHE A 152 12.47 -3.19 -20.12
N VAL A 153 12.05 -2.34 -19.20
CA VAL A 153 11.74 -0.93 -19.47
C VAL A 153 13.00 -0.13 -19.74
N THR A 154 12.98 0.68 -20.80
CA THR A 154 14.08 1.55 -21.20
C THR A 154 13.74 3.04 -21.12
N THR A 155 12.46 3.39 -20.97
CA THR A 155 12.02 4.79 -20.94
C THR A 155 11.12 5.06 -19.72
N PRO A 156 11.19 6.30 -19.13
CA PRO A 156 10.33 6.68 -18.02
C PRO A 156 8.84 6.57 -18.31
N LEU A 157 8.44 6.80 -19.57
CA LEU A 157 7.04 6.70 -19.99
C LEU A 157 6.52 5.26 -19.94
N GLN A 158 7.31 4.30 -20.42
CA GLN A 158 6.97 2.88 -20.32
C GLN A 158 6.83 2.46 -18.85
N LEU A 159 7.76 2.90 -18.00
CA LEU A 159 7.71 2.64 -16.56
C LEU A 159 6.43 3.20 -15.95
N GLY A 160 6.08 4.44 -16.25
CA GLY A 160 4.85 5.09 -15.78
C GLY A 160 3.59 4.34 -16.20
N THR A 161 3.54 3.86 -17.45
CA THR A 161 2.41 3.08 -17.97
C THR A 161 2.25 1.76 -17.24
N LEU A 162 3.33 1.00 -17.05
CA LEU A 162 3.30 -0.26 -16.30
C LEU A 162 2.94 -0.04 -14.83
N ARG A 163 3.42 1.04 -14.23
CA ARG A 163 3.07 1.45 -12.87
C ARG A 163 1.58 1.82 -12.75
N PHE A 164 1.02 2.45 -13.78
CA PHE A 164 -0.42 2.71 -13.83
C PHE A 164 -1.24 1.42 -13.85
N LEU A 165 -0.85 0.46 -14.68
CA LEU A 165 -1.50 -0.85 -14.73
C LEU A 165 -1.33 -1.64 -13.43
N LEU A 166 -0.13 -1.62 -12.83
CA LEU A 166 0.12 -2.24 -11.53
C LEU A 166 -0.79 -1.66 -10.45
N GLY A 167 -1.04 -0.35 -10.46
CA GLY A 167 -1.91 0.32 -9.50
C GLY A 167 -3.36 -0.20 -9.53
N PHE A 168 -3.85 -0.68 -10.68
CA PHE A 168 -5.13 -1.37 -10.72
C PHE A 168 -5.14 -2.64 -9.86
N ALA A 169 -4.06 -3.41 -9.88
CA ALA A 169 -3.92 -4.59 -9.03
C ALA A 169 -3.75 -4.20 -7.55
N ASP A 170 -2.90 -3.22 -7.26
CA ASP A 170 -2.60 -2.74 -5.90
C ASP A 170 -3.85 -2.24 -5.17
N GLY A 171 -4.79 -1.60 -5.89
CA GLY A 171 -6.04 -1.09 -5.31
C GLY A 171 -6.93 -2.15 -4.68
N ALA A 172 -6.79 -3.43 -5.06
CA ALA A 172 -7.55 -4.53 -4.49
C ALA A 172 -6.73 -5.46 -3.59
N MET A 173 -5.41 -5.51 -3.74
CA MET A 173 -4.55 -6.47 -3.08
C MET A 173 -4.64 -6.40 -1.56
N LEU A 174 -4.32 -5.24 -0.98
CA LEU A 174 -4.34 -5.05 0.48
C LEU A 174 -5.74 -5.19 1.08
N PRO A 175 -6.79 -4.53 0.53
CA PRO A 175 -8.15 -4.74 1.03
C PRO A 175 -8.61 -6.19 0.95
N ALA A 176 -8.27 -6.93 -0.12
CA ALA A 176 -8.62 -8.34 -0.25
C ALA A 176 -7.96 -9.21 0.84
N VAL A 177 -6.66 -8.99 1.11
CA VAL A 177 -5.97 -9.72 2.20
C VAL A 177 -6.58 -9.39 3.55
N GLN A 178 -6.87 -8.10 3.83
CA GLN A 178 -7.49 -7.68 5.09
C GLN A 178 -8.88 -8.30 5.28
N THR A 179 -9.70 -8.32 4.23
CA THR A 179 -11.02 -8.96 4.26
C THR A 179 -10.92 -10.45 4.55
N LEU A 180 -9.98 -11.15 3.91
CA LEU A 180 -9.75 -12.58 4.17
C LEU A 180 -9.24 -12.82 5.59
N LEU A 181 -8.32 -11.99 6.09
CA LEU A 181 -7.83 -12.07 7.47
C LEU A 181 -8.97 -11.89 8.47
N LEU A 182 -9.83 -10.88 8.28
CA LEU A 182 -10.99 -10.64 9.14
C LEU A 182 -11.96 -11.83 9.10
N LYS A 183 -12.27 -12.34 7.92
CA LYS A 183 -13.17 -13.48 7.75
C LYS A 183 -12.69 -14.71 8.51
N TYR A 184 -11.42 -15.10 8.32
CA TYR A 184 -10.85 -16.28 8.94
C TYR A 184 -10.38 -16.09 10.39
N SER A 185 -10.30 -14.84 10.87
CA SER A 185 -10.03 -14.51 12.28
C SER A 185 -11.31 -14.36 13.09
N SER A 186 -12.43 -13.88 12.48
CA SER A 186 -13.69 -13.63 13.19
C SER A 186 -14.49 -14.90 13.48
N ASP A 187 -14.38 -15.93 12.64
CA ASP A 187 -15.06 -17.23 12.88
C ASP A 187 -14.57 -17.95 14.15
N SER A 188 -13.54 -17.40 14.83
CA SER A 188 -13.02 -17.96 16.09
C SER A 188 -13.64 -17.34 17.35
N VAL A 189 -14.54 -16.33 17.22
CA VAL A 189 -15.07 -15.56 18.37
C VAL A 189 -16.59 -15.75 18.55
N THR A 190 -17.23 -16.55 17.73
CA THR A 190 -18.63 -16.99 17.88
C THR A 190 -18.69 -18.43 18.37
#